data_7cdd632c28885a62cdfb62c3091ffcc5
#
_entry.id   7cdd632c28885a62cdfb62c3091ffcc5
#
_cell.length_a   1.000
_cell.length_b   1.000
_cell.length_c   1.000
_cell.angle_alpha   90.00
_cell.angle_beta   90.00
_cell.angle_gamma   90.00
#
_symmetry.space_group_name_H-M   'P 1'
#
loop_
_entity.id
_entity.type
_entity.pdbx_description
1 polymer ?
#
loop_
_entity_poly.entity_id
_entity_poly.type
_entity_poly.pdbx_seq_one_letter_code
_entity_poly.pdbx_strand_id
1 'polypeptide(L)'
;MIDGAVDVAGSDFIEHKEQSVNKFIDGSIRVIVSKPKILGAGMNFQHCHNTAFVGLSDSWEQYYQAIRRFYRFGQKEEVNVHVISAESEGAVVANIKRKEEQNAQMGAEMVKYMSDSMKKEIFGSEQEKMDYVRQVTETANWTIHNADCIDLSKEIPDESIDFTIYSPPFESLFTYSNSDRDMGNNKSTEAFQLHYQFLIEQNYRMMKSGRLVAVHCMNLTTSKANDGFIGIRDFRGDIIRAHQKAGFIYHSEVCIWKDPVVAMQRTKALGLLHKTIKKDSSMSRQGLADYLVIFRKTGQNEKPISHTAEEFPVQMWQRYASPVWFDIDQSRTLNFRDAREDDDVKHICPLQLDVIERAMDLWTAPDDLVFSPFTGVGSEGFTAVKMGRRFIGSELKPSYYEQAVKNMAQAKSKNMDLFENEDAA
;
A
#
# COMPACT_ATOMS: atom_id res chain seq x y z
N MET A 1 -46.82 -2.75 -7.59
CA MET A 1 -45.41 -2.84 -8.07
C MET A 1 -44.87 -1.43 -8.04
N ILE A 2 -43.63 -1.27 -7.61
CA ILE A 2 -42.95 0.03 -7.67
C ILE A 2 -42.54 0.25 -9.12
N ASP A 3 -42.93 1.38 -9.70
CA ASP A 3 -42.69 1.68 -11.11
C ASP A 3 -41.16 1.79 -11.37
N GLY A 4 -40.68 1.09 -12.40
CA GLY A 4 -39.24 1.02 -12.73
C GLY A 4 -38.38 0.15 -11.81
N ALA A 5 -38.98 -0.62 -10.88
CA ALA A 5 -38.26 -1.57 -10.07
C ALA A 5 -37.96 -2.88 -10.82
N VAL A 6 -36.78 -3.41 -10.63
CA VAL A 6 -36.38 -4.72 -11.17
C VAL A 6 -36.28 -5.73 -10.03
N ASP A 7 -36.98 -6.86 -10.18
CA ASP A 7 -36.94 -7.99 -9.27
C ASP A 7 -35.82 -8.95 -9.70
N VAL A 8 -35.03 -9.41 -8.70
CA VAL A 8 -33.95 -10.39 -8.89
C VAL A 8 -34.20 -11.56 -7.96
N ALA A 9 -34.71 -12.65 -8.53
CA ALA A 9 -35.07 -13.85 -7.81
C ALA A 9 -33.96 -14.92 -7.82
N GLY A 10 -34.02 -15.87 -6.88
CA GLY A 10 -33.06 -16.98 -6.82
C GLY A 10 -33.10 -17.89 -8.04
N SER A 11 -34.27 -18.02 -8.68
CA SER A 11 -34.52 -18.82 -9.88
C SER A 11 -34.01 -18.20 -11.18
N ASP A 12 -33.65 -16.91 -11.18
CA ASP A 12 -33.21 -16.24 -12.39
C ASP A 12 -31.85 -16.74 -12.85
N PHE A 13 -31.62 -16.67 -14.17
CA PHE A 13 -30.33 -16.97 -14.77
C PHE A 13 -29.25 -16.02 -14.27
N ILE A 14 -28.01 -16.49 -14.23
CA ILE A 14 -26.86 -15.73 -13.73
C ILE A 14 -26.69 -14.42 -14.52
N GLU A 15 -26.82 -14.48 -15.84
CA GLU A 15 -26.72 -13.32 -16.73
C GLU A 15 -27.74 -12.22 -16.39
N HIS A 16 -28.99 -12.60 -16.05
CA HIS A 16 -30.01 -11.65 -15.65
C HIS A 16 -29.67 -10.97 -14.32
N LYS A 17 -29.14 -11.73 -13.35
CA LYS A 17 -28.70 -11.20 -12.06
C LYS A 17 -27.56 -10.21 -12.21
N GLU A 18 -26.54 -10.55 -12.98
CA GLU A 18 -25.40 -9.68 -13.24
C GLU A 18 -25.79 -8.40 -13.99
N GLN A 19 -26.61 -8.52 -15.04
CA GLN A 19 -27.08 -7.35 -15.79
C GLN A 19 -27.93 -6.41 -14.93
N SER A 20 -28.80 -6.95 -14.08
CA SER A 20 -29.68 -6.16 -13.21
C SER A 20 -28.86 -5.42 -12.14
N VAL A 21 -27.86 -6.08 -11.56
CA VAL A 21 -26.94 -5.47 -10.59
C VAL A 21 -26.09 -4.38 -11.24
N ASN A 22 -25.52 -4.62 -12.42
CA ASN A 22 -24.72 -3.64 -13.13
C ASN A 22 -25.54 -2.40 -13.51
N LYS A 23 -26.78 -2.58 -14.00
CA LYS A 23 -27.71 -1.48 -14.30
C LYS A 23 -28.16 -0.71 -13.05
N PHE A 24 -28.19 -1.35 -11.89
CA PHE A 24 -28.46 -0.67 -10.63
C PHE A 24 -27.24 0.14 -10.19
N ILE A 25 -26.04 -0.39 -10.37
CA ILE A 25 -24.78 0.31 -10.02
C ILE A 25 -24.52 1.51 -10.93
N ASP A 26 -24.82 1.41 -12.23
CA ASP A 26 -24.65 2.51 -13.19
C ASP A 26 -25.81 3.54 -13.18
N GLY A 27 -26.83 3.30 -12.37
CA GLY A 27 -27.97 4.19 -12.20
C GLY A 27 -29.08 4.05 -13.27
N SER A 28 -28.97 3.10 -14.20
CA SER A 28 -29.99 2.82 -15.23
C SER A 28 -31.25 2.23 -14.60
N ILE A 29 -31.15 1.59 -13.46
CA ILE A 29 -32.25 1.09 -12.64
C ILE A 29 -32.21 1.82 -11.30
N ARG A 30 -33.34 2.45 -10.95
CA ARG A 30 -33.47 3.21 -9.71
C ARG A 30 -33.77 2.35 -8.49
N VAL A 31 -34.49 1.25 -8.65
CA VAL A 31 -34.91 0.37 -7.57
C VAL A 31 -34.66 -1.08 -7.94
N ILE A 32 -33.92 -1.81 -7.08
CA ILE A 32 -33.75 -3.25 -7.20
C ILE A 32 -34.42 -3.95 -6.01
N VAL A 33 -35.16 -5.01 -6.28
CA VAL A 33 -35.87 -5.81 -5.29
C VAL A 33 -35.23 -7.21 -5.27
N SER A 34 -34.84 -7.68 -4.10
CA SER A 34 -34.30 -9.04 -3.97
C SER A 34 -34.28 -9.52 -2.52
N LYS A 35 -33.96 -10.77 -2.33
CA LYS A 35 -33.74 -11.33 -0.97
C LYS A 35 -32.31 -11.09 -0.52
N PRO A 36 -32.07 -10.81 0.78
CA PRO A 36 -30.72 -10.63 1.32
C PRO A 36 -29.76 -11.77 1.00
N LYS A 37 -30.25 -13.00 0.91
CA LYS A 37 -29.47 -14.20 0.56
C LYS A 37 -28.98 -14.20 -0.90
N ILE A 38 -29.66 -13.48 -1.81
CA ILE A 38 -29.34 -13.46 -3.25
C ILE A 38 -28.34 -12.36 -3.58
N LEU A 39 -28.61 -11.13 -3.12
CA LEU A 39 -27.76 -9.96 -3.37
C LEU A 39 -26.87 -9.59 -2.16
N GLY A 40 -26.94 -10.38 -1.09
CA GLY A 40 -26.18 -10.11 0.12
C GLY A 40 -24.71 -10.53 0.10
N ALA A 41 -24.24 -11.35 -0.82
CA ALA A 41 -22.86 -11.84 -0.86
C ALA A 41 -22.07 -11.20 -2.00
N GLY A 42 -20.93 -10.56 -1.68
CA GLY A 42 -19.98 -10.06 -2.69
C GLY A 42 -20.33 -8.74 -3.39
N MET A 43 -21.54 -8.22 -3.28
CA MET A 43 -21.98 -7.01 -3.99
C MET A 43 -21.54 -5.73 -3.27
N ASN A 44 -21.42 -4.64 -4.03
CA ASN A 44 -21.11 -3.30 -3.52
C ASN A 44 -22.16 -2.31 -3.98
N PHE A 45 -22.92 -1.75 -3.04
CA PHE A 45 -24.02 -0.80 -3.28
C PHE A 45 -23.75 0.56 -2.61
N GLN A 46 -22.50 0.97 -2.49
CA GLN A 46 -22.10 2.25 -1.88
C GLN A 46 -22.67 3.49 -2.60
N HIS A 47 -23.13 3.37 -3.84
CA HIS A 47 -23.80 4.43 -4.58
C HIS A 47 -25.24 4.65 -4.11
N CYS A 48 -25.80 3.73 -3.33
CA CYS A 48 -27.16 3.77 -2.78
C CYS A 48 -27.10 3.89 -1.26
N HIS A 49 -27.80 4.87 -0.70
CA HIS A 49 -27.84 5.13 0.74
C HIS A 49 -29.20 4.85 1.38
N ASN A 50 -30.20 4.41 0.61
CA ASN A 50 -31.51 4.05 1.13
C ASN A 50 -31.81 2.57 0.85
N THR A 51 -32.18 1.82 1.88
CA THR A 51 -32.60 0.43 1.75
C THR A 51 -33.83 0.15 2.62
N ALA A 52 -34.70 -0.75 2.16
CA ALA A 52 -35.85 -1.17 2.91
C ALA A 52 -35.93 -2.70 2.99
N PHE A 53 -36.19 -3.21 4.18
CA PHE A 53 -36.49 -4.64 4.43
C PHE A 53 -37.98 -4.79 4.67
N VAL A 54 -38.64 -5.53 3.80
CA VAL A 54 -40.07 -5.86 3.92
C VAL A 54 -40.17 -7.26 4.53
N GLY A 55 -40.43 -7.30 5.84
CA GLY A 55 -40.31 -8.48 6.66
C GLY A 55 -38.84 -8.81 7.01
N LEU A 56 -38.62 -9.38 8.15
CA LEU A 56 -37.29 -9.84 8.59
C LEU A 56 -37.33 -11.35 8.80
N SER A 57 -36.29 -12.04 8.38
CA SER A 57 -36.05 -13.43 8.80
C SER A 57 -35.40 -13.43 10.20
N ASP A 58 -35.49 -14.56 10.92
CA ASP A 58 -34.83 -14.73 12.24
C ASP A 58 -33.28 -14.67 12.17
N SER A 59 -32.71 -14.51 10.99
CA SER A 59 -31.27 -14.45 10.76
C SER A 59 -30.76 -13.03 10.85
N TRP A 60 -30.27 -12.64 12.01
CA TRP A 60 -29.55 -11.38 12.22
C TRP A 60 -28.36 -11.25 11.29
N GLU A 61 -27.64 -12.33 11.04
CA GLU A 61 -26.45 -12.34 10.17
C GLU A 61 -26.81 -11.92 8.73
N GLN A 62 -27.90 -12.45 8.14
CA GLN A 62 -28.33 -12.07 6.78
C GLN A 62 -28.73 -10.60 6.70
N TYR A 63 -29.41 -10.10 7.72
CA TYR A 63 -29.80 -8.70 7.84
C TYR A 63 -28.54 -7.80 7.92
N TYR A 64 -27.63 -8.11 8.82
CA TYR A 64 -26.38 -7.39 9.03
C TYR A 64 -25.50 -7.39 7.77
N GLN A 65 -25.31 -8.55 7.13
CA GLN A 65 -24.52 -8.67 5.90
C GLN A 65 -25.14 -7.86 4.75
N ALA A 66 -26.46 -7.79 4.65
CA ALA A 66 -27.11 -6.98 3.64
C ALA A 66 -26.89 -5.47 3.86
N ILE A 67 -26.99 -4.99 5.09
CA ILE A 67 -26.73 -3.57 5.42
C ILE A 67 -25.30 -3.18 5.07
N ARG A 68 -24.32 -4.05 5.35
CA ARG A 68 -22.91 -3.79 5.03
C ARG A 68 -22.61 -3.66 3.52
N ARG A 69 -23.56 -3.91 2.63
CA ARG A 69 -23.40 -3.65 1.19
C ARG A 69 -23.58 -2.18 0.85
N PHE A 70 -24.34 -1.47 1.64
CA PHE A 70 -24.61 -0.03 1.50
C PHE A 70 -23.63 0.79 2.36
N TYR A 71 -23.32 0.33 3.55
CA TYR A 71 -22.39 0.96 4.49
C TYR A 71 -20.97 0.44 4.23
N ARG A 72 -20.29 1.06 3.27
CA ARG A 72 -18.93 0.70 2.85
C ARG A 72 -18.05 1.92 2.69
N PHE A 73 -16.74 1.68 2.67
CA PHE A 73 -15.76 2.69 2.35
C PHE A 73 -16.11 3.37 1.01
N GLY A 74 -16.18 4.71 1.01
CA GLY A 74 -16.61 5.51 -0.14
C GLY A 74 -18.09 5.90 -0.13
N GLN A 75 -18.91 5.44 0.83
CA GLN A 75 -20.25 5.99 1.05
C GLN A 75 -20.13 7.41 1.62
N LYS A 76 -20.77 8.35 0.93
CA LYS A 76 -20.72 9.78 1.29
C LYS A 76 -21.95 10.25 2.04
N GLU A 77 -23.03 9.47 1.96
CA GLU A 77 -24.34 9.82 2.52
C GLU A 77 -24.67 8.90 3.69
N GLU A 78 -25.48 9.38 4.60
CA GLU A 78 -26.00 8.57 5.70
C GLU A 78 -26.86 7.41 5.17
N VAL A 79 -26.56 6.18 5.57
CA VAL A 79 -27.31 5.00 5.12
C VAL A 79 -28.57 4.85 5.93
N ASN A 80 -29.72 5.05 5.27
CA ASN A 80 -31.04 4.91 5.85
C ASN A 80 -31.56 3.49 5.64
N VAL A 81 -31.83 2.79 6.74
CA VAL A 81 -32.37 1.43 6.74
C VAL A 81 -33.81 1.45 7.25
N HIS A 82 -34.77 1.17 6.37
CA HIS A 82 -36.17 1.11 6.72
C HIS A 82 -36.60 -0.34 6.92
N VAL A 83 -37.16 -0.66 8.08
CA VAL A 83 -37.71 -2.00 8.36
C VAL A 83 -39.24 -1.88 8.39
N ILE A 84 -39.87 -2.56 7.45
CA ILE A 84 -41.33 -2.63 7.34
C ILE A 84 -41.78 -4.03 7.78
N SER A 85 -42.44 -4.13 8.92
CA SER A 85 -42.89 -5.39 9.49
C SER A 85 -44.39 -5.33 9.82
N ALA A 86 -45.08 -6.46 9.73
CA ALA A 86 -46.47 -6.58 10.19
C ALA A 86 -46.49 -6.67 11.75
N GLU A 87 -47.59 -6.28 12.36
CA GLU A 87 -47.76 -6.39 13.81
C GLU A 87 -47.52 -7.82 14.35
N SER A 88 -47.88 -8.82 13.53
CA SER A 88 -47.64 -10.24 13.83
C SER A 88 -46.16 -10.64 13.84
N GLU A 89 -45.26 -9.82 13.26
CA GLU A 89 -43.79 -10.08 13.19
C GLU A 89 -43.02 -9.39 14.32
N GLY A 90 -43.68 -8.77 15.27
CA GLY A 90 -43.08 -8.04 16.38
C GLY A 90 -42.08 -8.90 17.18
N ALA A 91 -42.32 -10.20 17.31
CA ALA A 91 -41.39 -11.13 17.97
C ALA A 91 -40.07 -11.29 17.20
N VAL A 92 -40.11 -11.28 15.86
CA VAL A 92 -38.91 -11.37 15.00
C VAL A 92 -38.08 -10.09 15.09
N VAL A 93 -38.73 -8.94 15.05
CA VAL A 93 -38.07 -7.63 15.22
C VAL A 93 -37.42 -7.53 16.61
N ALA A 94 -38.11 -7.93 17.66
CA ALA A 94 -37.60 -7.97 19.02
C ALA A 94 -36.38 -8.92 19.14
N ASN A 95 -36.44 -10.09 18.49
CA ASN A 95 -35.35 -11.06 18.50
C ASN A 95 -34.10 -10.52 17.75
N ILE A 96 -34.29 -9.84 16.63
CA ILE A 96 -33.21 -9.19 15.88
C ILE A 96 -32.55 -8.10 16.73
N LYS A 97 -33.33 -7.21 17.38
CA LYS A 97 -32.80 -6.18 18.30
C LYS A 97 -32.04 -6.80 19.47
N ARG A 98 -32.59 -7.81 20.07
CA ARG A 98 -31.93 -8.52 21.18
C ARG A 98 -30.61 -9.14 20.75
N LYS A 99 -30.54 -9.74 19.55
CA LYS A 99 -29.29 -10.29 18.97
C LYS A 99 -28.28 -9.21 18.63
N GLU A 100 -28.73 -8.06 18.18
CA GLU A 100 -27.90 -6.89 17.92
C GLU A 100 -27.27 -6.37 19.23
N GLU A 101 -28.07 -6.21 20.27
CA GLU A 101 -27.61 -5.79 21.59
C GLU A 101 -26.66 -6.84 22.23
N GLN A 102 -26.98 -8.12 22.13
CA GLN A 102 -26.09 -9.19 22.60
C GLN A 102 -24.78 -9.25 21.86
N ASN A 103 -24.78 -9.00 20.55
CA ASN A 103 -23.57 -8.99 19.74
C ASN A 103 -22.72 -7.76 20.05
N ALA A 104 -23.34 -6.59 20.26
CA ALA A 104 -22.68 -5.38 20.71
C ALA A 104 -22.06 -5.56 22.11
N GLN A 105 -22.80 -6.18 23.05
CA GLN A 105 -22.32 -6.44 24.40
C GLN A 105 -21.20 -7.49 24.41
N MET A 106 -21.35 -8.61 23.71
CA MET A 106 -20.33 -9.64 23.57
C MET A 106 -19.09 -9.11 22.85
N GLY A 107 -19.29 -8.25 21.85
CA GLY A 107 -18.23 -7.51 21.20
C GLY A 107 -17.48 -6.60 22.17
N ALA A 108 -18.19 -5.82 22.99
CA ALA A 108 -17.58 -4.95 24.01
C ALA A 108 -16.80 -5.71 25.08
N GLU A 109 -17.27 -6.88 25.48
CA GLU A 109 -16.55 -7.75 26.41
C GLU A 109 -15.33 -8.41 25.76
N MET A 110 -15.44 -8.89 24.53
CA MET A 110 -14.30 -9.44 23.80
C MET A 110 -13.21 -8.38 23.55
N VAL A 111 -13.61 -7.15 23.22
CA VAL A 111 -12.69 -6.02 23.02
C VAL A 111 -11.86 -5.71 24.24
N LYS A 112 -12.43 -5.90 25.44
CA LYS A 112 -11.70 -5.68 26.69
C LYS A 112 -10.50 -6.64 26.87
N TYR A 113 -10.49 -7.77 26.14
CA TYR A 113 -9.49 -8.84 26.24
C TYR A 113 -8.71 -9.07 24.94
N MET A 114 -8.98 -8.33 23.89
CA MET A 114 -8.34 -8.50 22.57
C MET A 114 -7.40 -7.33 22.27
N SER A 115 -6.35 -7.60 21.50
CA SER A 115 -5.47 -6.54 20.99
C SER A 115 -6.22 -5.54 20.12
N ASP A 116 -5.71 -4.32 20.00
CA ASP A 116 -6.39 -3.24 19.27
C ASP A 116 -6.61 -3.57 17.78
N SER A 117 -5.79 -4.45 17.18
CA SER A 117 -5.98 -4.99 15.83
C SER A 117 -7.26 -5.81 15.68
N MET A 118 -7.52 -6.71 16.64
CA MET A 118 -8.72 -7.54 16.64
C MET A 118 -9.98 -6.72 16.95
N LYS A 119 -9.84 -5.67 17.75
CA LYS A 119 -10.95 -4.73 18.05
C LYS A 119 -11.53 -4.13 16.79
N LYS A 120 -10.68 -3.66 15.86
CA LYS A 120 -11.10 -3.02 14.60
C LYS A 120 -11.77 -4.01 13.62
N GLU A 121 -11.36 -5.27 13.63
CA GLU A 121 -11.93 -6.29 12.75
C GLU A 121 -13.37 -6.69 13.14
N ILE A 122 -13.69 -6.66 14.43
CA ILE A 122 -14.99 -7.06 14.98
C ILE A 122 -16.03 -5.93 14.92
N PHE A 123 -15.63 -4.70 15.22
CA PHE A 123 -16.56 -3.56 15.30
C PHE A 123 -16.76 -2.86 13.94
N GLY A 124 -16.03 -3.24 12.91
CA GLY A 124 -15.91 -2.40 11.71
C GLY A 124 -15.44 -1.02 12.16
N SER A 125 -14.58 -0.36 11.46
CA SER A 125 -14.20 1.00 11.80
C SER A 125 -15.48 1.83 11.99
N GLU A 126 -15.93 2.08 13.23
CA GLU A 126 -16.30 3.44 13.50
C GLU A 126 -15.11 4.24 12.99
N GLN A 127 -15.37 5.15 12.08
CA GLN A 127 -14.42 6.19 11.76
C GLN A 127 -14.10 6.90 13.08
N GLU A 128 -13.27 6.32 13.93
CA GLU A 128 -12.34 7.15 14.60
C GLU A 128 -11.61 7.82 13.44
N LYS A 129 -12.01 9.06 13.13
CA LYS A 129 -11.03 10.04 12.76
C LYS A 129 -9.96 9.87 13.83
N MET A 130 -9.00 9.00 13.58
CA MET A 130 -7.72 9.17 14.19
C MET A 130 -7.29 10.51 13.65
N ASP A 131 -7.60 11.57 14.40
CA ASP A 131 -6.79 12.75 14.44
C ASP A 131 -5.44 12.26 14.97
N TYR A 132 -4.68 11.55 14.06
CA TYR A 132 -3.30 11.29 14.37
C TYR A 132 -2.66 12.67 14.43
N VAL A 133 -2.10 12.97 15.58
CA VAL A 133 -1.36 14.20 15.77
C VAL A 133 -0.19 14.14 14.82
N ARG A 134 -0.32 14.82 13.67
CA ARG A 134 0.74 14.90 12.68
C ARG A 134 1.99 15.43 13.36
N GLN A 135 3.01 14.60 13.46
CA GLN A 135 4.31 14.99 13.97
C GLN A 135 5.23 15.30 12.80
N VAL A 136 6.09 16.27 12.99
CA VAL A 136 7.08 16.67 12.00
C VAL A 136 8.41 16.85 12.72
N THR A 137 9.45 16.22 12.20
CA THR A 137 10.83 16.51 12.60
C THR A 137 11.54 17.14 11.42
N GLU A 138 12.04 18.34 11.62
CA GLU A 138 12.70 19.14 10.60
C GLU A 138 14.09 19.57 11.05
N THR A 139 15.03 19.50 10.11
CA THR A 139 16.41 19.98 10.26
C THR A 139 16.78 20.83 9.03
N ALA A 140 18.00 21.32 8.97
CA ALA A 140 18.47 22.06 7.79
C ALA A 140 18.45 21.20 6.49
N ASN A 141 18.67 19.89 6.62
CA ASN A 141 18.89 19.02 5.45
C ASN A 141 17.80 17.99 5.23
N TRP A 142 16.91 17.75 6.21
CA TRP A 142 15.85 16.77 6.05
C TRP A 142 14.63 17.09 6.90
N THR A 143 13.49 16.66 6.39
CA THR A 143 12.20 16.72 7.06
C THR A 143 11.50 15.38 6.95
N ILE A 144 11.01 14.82 8.04
CA ILE A 144 10.16 13.64 8.06
C ILE A 144 8.84 13.99 8.74
N HIS A 145 7.76 13.58 8.10
CA HIS A 145 6.40 13.74 8.60
C HIS A 145 5.84 12.40 9.05
N ASN A 146 5.32 12.32 10.27
CA ASN A 146 4.40 11.25 10.64
C ASN A 146 3.04 11.61 10.04
N ALA A 147 2.78 11.17 8.81
CA ALA A 147 1.63 11.59 8.02
C ALA A 147 1.28 10.58 6.93
N ASP A 148 0.04 10.65 6.45
CA ASP A 148 -0.37 10.01 5.21
C ASP A 148 0.39 10.62 4.03
N CYS A 149 0.96 9.75 3.17
CA CYS A 149 1.80 10.19 2.04
C CYS A 149 1.02 10.98 0.99
N ILE A 150 -0.28 10.70 0.81
CA ILE A 150 -1.13 11.43 -0.15
C ILE A 150 -1.41 12.84 0.40
N ASP A 151 -1.71 12.96 1.70
CA ASP A 151 -1.98 14.25 2.32
C ASP A 151 -0.72 15.12 2.32
N LEU A 152 0.44 14.56 2.69
CA LEU A 152 1.72 15.28 2.57
C LEU A 152 1.99 15.71 1.12
N SER A 153 1.80 14.80 0.17
CA SER A 153 2.09 15.08 -1.24
C SER A 153 1.31 16.28 -1.78
N LYS A 154 0.08 16.51 -1.32
CA LYS A 154 -0.73 17.68 -1.72
C LYS A 154 -0.14 19.01 -1.27
N GLU A 155 0.65 19.00 -0.20
CA GLU A 155 1.28 20.21 0.38
C GLU A 155 2.62 20.54 -0.28
N ILE A 156 3.27 19.56 -0.91
CA ILE A 156 4.53 19.75 -1.64
C ILE A 156 4.26 20.52 -2.93
N PRO A 157 5.01 21.61 -3.21
CA PRO A 157 4.82 22.41 -4.43
C PRO A 157 5.05 21.62 -5.71
N ASP A 158 4.44 22.07 -6.80
CA ASP A 158 4.68 21.56 -8.14
C ASP A 158 6.16 21.72 -8.52
N GLU A 159 6.68 20.76 -9.26
CA GLU A 159 8.05 20.81 -9.85
C GLU A 159 9.15 21.17 -8.83
N SER A 160 9.02 20.70 -7.58
CA SER A 160 9.96 20.97 -6.50
C SER A 160 10.91 19.80 -6.19
N ILE A 161 10.52 18.57 -6.50
CA ILE A 161 11.27 17.36 -6.20
C ILE A 161 12.23 17.00 -7.33
N ASP A 162 13.50 16.77 -6.98
CA ASP A 162 14.55 16.38 -7.93
C ASP A 162 14.59 14.87 -8.19
N PHE A 163 14.33 14.07 -7.16
CA PHE A 163 14.36 12.60 -7.25
C PHE A 163 13.40 11.97 -6.26
N THR A 164 12.68 10.95 -6.67
CA THR A 164 11.87 10.14 -5.77
C THR A 164 12.37 8.70 -5.79
N ILE A 165 12.58 8.11 -4.59
CA ILE A 165 12.97 6.70 -4.46
C ILE A 165 12.23 6.07 -3.28
N TYR A 166 11.65 4.88 -3.49
CA TYR A 166 10.91 4.17 -2.46
C TYR A 166 10.61 2.72 -2.82
N SER A 167 10.20 1.94 -1.81
CA SER A 167 9.52 0.66 -1.97
C SER A 167 8.04 0.84 -1.59
N PRO A 168 7.07 0.62 -2.49
CA PRO A 168 5.66 0.68 -2.13
C PRO A 168 5.30 -0.50 -1.21
N PRO A 169 4.22 -0.42 -0.43
CA PRO A 169 3.62 -1.58 0.20
C PRO A 169 3.32 -2.65 -0.85
N PHE A 170 3.63 -3.91 -0.54
CA PHE A 170 3.38 -5.03 -1.45
C PHE A 170 1.93 -5.53 -1.36
N GLU A 171 0.97 -4.64 -1.61
CA GLU A 171 -0.48 -4.87 -1.47
C GLU A 171 -0.83 -5.47 -0.09
N SER A 172 -1.72 -6.44 -0.04
CA SER A 172 -2.12 -7.15 1.20
C SER A 172 -1.11 -8.21 1.68
N LEU A 173 0.10 -8.27 1.09
CA LEU A 173 1.10 -9.25 1.51
C LEU A 173 1.60 -8.96 2.94
N PHE A 174 1.70 -7.69 3.31
CA PHE A 174 2.09 -7.23 4.65
C PHE A 174 1.19 -6.08 5.09
N THR A 175 0.67 -6.19 6.31
CA THR A 175 -0.01 -5.10 7.01
C THR A 175 1.04 -4.36 7.84
N TYR A 176 1.27 -3.08 7.55
CA TYR A 176 2.30 -2.29 8.24
C TYR A 176 1.73 -1.50 9.42
N SER A 177 0.47 -1.13 9.37
CA SER A 177 -0.24 -0.45 10.46
C SER A 177 -1.72 -0.85 10.48
N ASN A 178 -2.43 -0.53 11.58
CA ASN A 178 -3.86 -0.75 11.69
C ASN A 178 -4.71 0.41 11.12
N SER A 179 -4.08 1.37 10.44
CA SER A 179 -4.75 2.52 9.85
C SER A 179 -5.48 2.15 8.55
N ASP A 180 -6.71 2.65 8.38
CA ASP A 180 -7.44 2.55 7.10
C ASP A 180 -6.74 3.33 5.97
N ARG A 181 -5.80 4.20 6.31
CA ARG A 181 -4.96 4.97 5.38
C ARG A 181 -3.71 4.20 4.94
N ASP A 182 -3.41 3.08 5.59
CA ASP A 182 -2.31 2.21 5.17
C ASP A 182 -2.69 1.45 3.90
N MET A 183 -1.96 1.71 2.82
CA MET A 183 -2.19 1.05 1.53
C MET A 183 -1.98 -0.47 1.61
N GLY A 184 -1.20 -0.98 2.57
CA GLY A 184 -1.04 -2.41 2.85
C GLY A 184 -2.29 -3.07 3.42
N ASN A 185 -3.26 -2.31 3.93
CA ASN A 185 -4.53 -2.82 4.47
C ASN A 185 -5.65 -2.93 3.44
N ASN A 186 -5.39 -2.62 2.18
CA ASN A 186 -6.40 -2.75 1.14
C ASN A 186 -6.82 -4.21 0.96
N LYS A 187 -8.12 -4.46 1.01
CA LYS A 187 -8.70 -5.82 0.91
C LYS A 187 -8.70 -6.40 -0.50
N SER A 188 -8.40 -5.59 -1.52
CA SER A 188 -8.32 -6.04 -2.91
C SER A 188 -7.20 -5.32 -3.65
N THR A 189 -6.69 -5.96 -4.70
CA THR A 189 -5.72 -5.39 -5.62
C THR A 189 -6.23 -4.10 -6.26
N GLU A 190 -7.52 -4.04 -6.62
CA GLU A 190 -8.13 -2.87 -7.25
C GLU A 190 -8.16 -1.67 -6.31
N ALA A 191 -8.47 -1.89 -5.02
CA ALA A 191 -8.45 -0.83 -4.03
C ALA A 191 -7.02 -0.29 -3.80
N PHE A 192 -6.03 -1.18 -3.73
CA PHE A 192 -4.63 -0.78 -3.68
C PHE A 192 -4.23 0.04 -4.90
N GLN A 193 -4.54 -0.42 -6.11
CA GLN A 193 -4.21 0.25 -7.36
C GLN A 193 -4.84 1.65 -7.43
N LEU A 194 -6.06 1.82 -6.94
CA LEU A 194 -6.73 3.11 -6.90
C LEU A 194 -6.01 4.09 -5.97
N HIS A 195 -5.70 3.69 -4.74
CA HIS A 195 -4.98 4.52 -3.78
C HIS A 195 -3.55 4.85 -4.29
N TYR A 196 -2.87 3.86 -4.83
CA TYR A 196 -1.52 4.03 -5.36
C TYR A 196 -1.51 4.97 -6.56
N GLN A 197 -2.54 4.94 -7.41
CA GLN A 197 -2.68 5.86 -8.54
C GLN A 197 -2.72 7.33 -8.10
N PHE A 198 -3.45 7.66 -7.03
CA PHE A 198 -3.46 9.02 -6.47
C PHE A 198 -2.07 9.48 -6.06
N LEU A 199 -1.29 8.64 -5.39
CA LEU A 199 0.08 8.97 -5.01
C LEU A 199 0.96 9.21 -6.24
N ILE A 200 0.85 8.37 -7.27
CA ILE A 200 1.66 8.50 -8.50
C ILE A 200 1.32 9.80 -9.24
N GLU A 201 0.05 10.19 -9.29
CA GLU A 201 -0.37 11.46 -9.89
C GLU A 201 0.21 12.66 -9.15
N GLN A 202 0.25 12.62 -7.80
CA GLN A 202 0.94 13.63 -7.01
C GLN A 202 2.45 13.60 -7.27
N ASN A 203 3.08 12.44 -7.33
CA ASN A 203 4.48 12.32 -7.70
C ASN A 203 4.76 12.96 -9.06
N TYR A 204 3.90 12.74 -10.06
CA TYR A 204 4.07 13.35 -11.38
C TYR A 204 4.02 14.89 -11.29
N ARG A 205 3.11 15.44 -10.49
CA ARG A 205 2.98 16.88 -10.27
C ARG A 205 4.23 17.47 -9.60
N MET A 206 4.66 16.85 -8.49
CA MET A 206 5.76 17.35 -7.66
C MET A 206 7.14 17.22 -8.30
N MET A 207 7.35 16.20 -9.14
CA MET A 207 8.63 15.99 -9.81
C MET A 207 8.95 17.12 -10.78
N LYS A 208 10.19 17.58 -10.80
CA LYS A 208 10.71 18.49 -11.85
C LYS A 208 10.70 17.80 -13.21
N SER A 209 10.51 18.58 -14.26
CA SER A 209 10.54 18.10 -15.65
C SER A 209 11.85 17.38 -15.99
N GLY A 210 11.75 16.22 -16.66
CA GLY A 210 12.90 15.41 -17.07
C GLY A 210 13.61 14.64 -15.93
N ARG A 211 13.14 14.76 -14.69
CA ARG A 211 13.72 14.07 -13.51
C ARG A 211 13.07 12.69 -13.32
N LEU A 212 13.64 11.89 -12.41
CA LEU A 212 13.39 10.47 -12.30
C LEU A 212 12.72 10.06 -10.98
N VAL A 213 11.90 9.01 -11.09
CA VAL A 213 11.34 8.25 -9.97
C VAL A 213 11.89 6.83 -10.05
N ALA A 214 12.43 6.31 -8.96
CA ALA A 214 12.91 4.94 -8.84
C ALA A 214 12.05 4.17 -7.83
N VAL A 215 11.42 3.09 -8.28
CA VAL A 215 10.53 2.26 -7.46
C VAL A 215 11.14 0.88 -7.31
N HIS A 216 11.48 0.52 -6.08
CA HIS A 216 11.91 -0.83 -5.77
C HIS A 216 10.70 -1.73 -5.57
N CYS A 217 10.64 -2.84 -6.28
CA CYS A 217 9.55 -3.80 -6.18
C CYS A 217 10.00 -5.23 -6.51
N MET A 218 9.14 -6.19 -6.24
CA MET A 218 9.28 -7.57 -6.69
C MET A 218 7.91 -8.09 -7.13
N ASN A 219 7.90 -9.14 -7.94
CA ASN A 219 6.66 -9.86 -8.23
C ASN A 219 6.22 -10.67 -7.00
N LEU A 220 4.91 -10.85 -6.85
CA LEU A 220 4.34 -11.50 -5.67
C LEU A 220 4.15 -12.99 -5.91
N THR A 221 4.42 -13.80 -4.88
CA THR A 221 4.14 -15.23 -4.94
C THR A 221 2.68 -15.49 -4.64
N THR A 222 2.05 -16.38 -5.41
CA THR A 222 0.72 -16.90 -5.11
C THR A 222 0.80 -18.19 -4.31
N SER A 223 -0.24 -18.46 -3.53
CA SER A 223 -0.39 -19.67 -2.73
C SER A 223 -1.67 -20.41 -3.08
N LYS A 224 -1.66 -21.74 -2.93
CA LYS A 224 -2.86 -22.54 -3.19
C LYS A 224 -4.02 -22.22 -2.24
N ALA A 225 -3.69 -21.76 -1.01
CA ALA A 225 -4.69 -21.44 0.00
C ALA A 225 -5.42 -20.13 -0.29
N ASN A 226 -4.69 -19.10 -0.72
CA ASN A 226 -5.24 -17.75 -0.91
C ASN A 226 -5.69 -17.51 -2.36
N ASP A 227 -4.94 -18.07 -3.34
CA ASP A 227 -5.11 -17.77 -4.77
C ASP A 227 -5.64 -18.96 -5.57
N GLY A 228 -5.72 -20.17 -4.96
CA GLY A 228 -6.14 -21.40 -5.62
C GLY A 228 -5.06 -22.08 -6.47
N PHE A 229 -3.92 -21.41 -6.70
CA PHE A 229 -2.79 -21.91 -7.51
C PHE A 229 -1.44 -21.45 -6.97
N ILE A 230 -0.37 -22.13 -7.42
CA ILE A 230 1.02 -21.74 -7.14
C ILE A 230 1.58 -21.09 -8.39
N GLY A 231 2.03 -19.84 -8.28
CA GLY A 231 2.56 -19.07 -9.40
C GLY A 231 3.13 -17.74 -8.95
N ILE A 232 3.09 -16.78 -9.86
CA ILE A 232 3.58 -15.42 -9.67
C ILE A 232 2.51 -14.44 -10.15
N ARG A 233 2.28 -13.37 -9.39
CA ARG A 233 1.47 -12.22 -9.79
C ARG A 233 2.41 -11.09 -10.22
N ASP A 234 2.09 -10.47 -11.35
CA ASP A 234 2.90 -9.44 -12.00
C ASP A 234 2.73 -8.06 -11.34
N PHE A 235 3.15 -7.94 -10.07
CA PHE A 235 3.09 -6.67 -9.35
C PHE A 235 4.01 -5.61 -9.97
N ARG A 236 5.19 -5.99 -10.47
CA ARG A 236 6.09 -5.08 -11.20
C ARG A 236 5.39 -4.48 -12.42
N GLY A 237 4.70 -5.29 -13.20
CA GLY A 237 3.94 -4.82 -14.36
C GLY A 237 2.81 -3.86 -13.97
N ASP A 238 2.16 -4.08 -12.83
CA ASP A 238 1.13 -3.17 -12.30
C ASP A 238 1.74 -1.81 -11.95
N ILE A 239 2.89 -1.78 -11.29
CA ILE A 239 3.65 -0.55 -11.00
C ILE A 239 3.99 0.20 -12.29
N ILE A 240 4.47 -0.51 -13.32
CA ILE A 240 4.80 0.10 -14.62
C ILE A 240 3.56 0.73 -15.27
N ARG A 241 2.47 -0.02 -15.33
CA ARG A 241 1.20 0.45 -15.94
C ARG A 241 0.64 1.67 -15.20
N ALA A 242 0.69 1.67 -13.87
CA ALA A 242 0.20 2.78 -13.05
C ALA A 242 0.99 4.07 -13.30
N HIS A 243 2.32 4.01 -13.38
CA HIS A 243 3.15 5.18 -13.68
C HIS A 243 2.95 5.68 -15.11
N GLN A 244 2.86 4.78 -16.09
CA GLN A 244 2.57 5.16 -17.48
C GLN A 244 1.19 5.84 -17.59
N LYS A 245 0.19 5.36 -16.86
CA LYS A 245 -1.15 5.98 -16.81
C LYS A 245 -1.10 7.40 -16.25
N ALA A 246 -0.23 7.69 -15.30
CA ALA A 246 -0.03 9.04 -14.75
C ALA A 246 0.78 9.96 -15.67
N GLY A 247 1.34 9.46 -16.79
CA GLY A 247 2.09 10.24 -17.76
C GLY A 247 3.61 10.09 -17.69
N PHE A 248 4.13 9.26 -16.79
CA PHE A 248 5.55 8.96 -16.77
C PHE A 248 5.99 8.10 -17.96
N ILE A 249 7.21 8.32 -18.41
CA ILE A 249 7.90 7.44 -19.36
C ILE A 249 8.51 6.29 -18.57
N TYR A 250 8.23 5.03 -18.94
CA TYR A 250 9.01 3.89 -18.46
C TYR A 250 10.40 3.99 -19.05
N HIS A 251 11.37 4.39 -18.21
CA HIS A 251 12.70 4.77 -18.66
C HIS A 251 13.65 3.57 -18.74
N SER A 252 13.74 2.82 -17.65
CA SER A 252 14.64 1.66 -17.54
C SER A 252 14.28 0.81 -16.31
N GLU A 253 14.95 -0.31 -16.18
CA GLU A 253 14.90 -1.12 -14.96
C GLU A 253 16.22 -1.82 -14.71
N VAL A 254 16.49 -2.15 -13.46
CA VAL A 254 17.60 -2.98 -13.03
C VAL A 254 17.04 -4.17 -12.26
N CYS A 255 17.49 -5.36 -12.61
CA CYS A 255 17.23 -6.59 -11.86
C CYS A 255 18.25 -6.69 -10.71
N ILE A 256 17.79 -6.81 -9.48
CA ILE A 256 18.63 -7.02 -8.29
C ILE A 256 18.61 -8.51 -7.97
N TRP A 257 19.76 -9.13 -8.10
CA TRP A 257 19.92 -10.55 -7.81
C TRP A 257 19.71 -10.84 -6.32
N LYS A 258 19.03 -11.95 -6.05
CA LYS A 258 18.84 -12.50 -4.69
C LYS A 258 19.28 -13.95 -4.64
N ASP A 259 19.92 -14.30 -3.53
CA ASP A 259 20.23 -15.70 -3.25
C ASP A 259 18.94 -16.53 -3.14
N PRO A 260 18.78 -17.60 -3.95
CA PRO A 260 17.56 -18.39 -3.98
C PRO A 260 17.29 -19.14 -2.65
N VAL A 261 18.31 -19.47 -1.87
CA VAL A 261 18.16 -20.13 -0.57
C VAL A 261 17.59 -19.14 0.45
N VAL A 262 18.11 -17.92 0.46
CA VAL A 262 17.59 -16.84 1.32
C VAL A 262 16.16 -16.49 0.93
N ALA A 263 15.87 -16.38 -0.37
CA ALA A 263 14.51 -16.14 -0.88
C ALA A 263 13.54 -17.26 -0.47
N MET A 264 13.97 -18.51 -0.54
CA MET A 264 13.18 -19.66 -0.11
C MET A 264 12.84 -19.62 1.39
N GLN A 265 13.83 -19.29 2.23
CA GLN A 265 13.64 -19.20 3.69
C GLN A 265 12.65 -18.09 4.05
N ARG A 266 12.70 -16.96 3.36
CA ARG A 266 11.83 -15.80 3.60
C ARG A 266 10.40 -16.03 3.11
N THR A 267 10.24 -16.53 1.88
CA THR A 267 8.92 -16.65 1.26
C THR A 267 8.22 -17.97 1.55
N LYS A 268 8.95 -18.99 2.05
CA LYS A 268 8.46 -20.38 2.23
C LYS A 268 7.77 -20.95 0.98
N ALA A 269 8.14 -20.45 -0.18
CA ALA A 269 7.45 -20.77 -1.44
C ALA A 269 7.77 -22.19 -1.91
N LEU A 270 6.75 -23.04 -1.97
CA LEU A 270 6.87 -24.47 -2.27
C LEU A 270 7.52 -24.77 -3.63
N GLY A 271 7.25 -23.96 -4.66
CA GLY A 271 7.79 -24.14 -6.00
C GLY A 271 9.31 -23.96 -6.12
N LEU A 272 9.97 -23.40 -5.10
CA LEU A 272 11.41 -23.11 -5.10
C LEU A 272 12.25 -24.20 -4.41
N LEU A 273 11.60 -25.19 -3.76
CA LEU A 273 12.31 -26.21 -2.99
C LEU A 273 12.98 -27.25 -3.89
N HIS A 274 14.21 -27.64 -3.58
CA HIS A 274 14.95 -28.71 -4.29
C HIS A 274 14.17 -30.02 -4.35
N LYS A 275 13.41 -30.37 -3.29
CA LYS A 275 12.54 -31.56 -3.29
C LYS A 275 11.45 -31.50 -4.37
N THR A 276 11.04 -30.29 -4.80
CA THR A 276 10.03 -30.11 -5.86
C THR A 276 10.57 -30.55 -7.21
N ILE A 277 11.84 -30.24 -7.51
CA ILE A 277 12.52 -30.69 -8.73
C ILE A 277 12.55 -32.20 -8.80
N LYS A 278 12.84 -32.90 -7.69
CA LYS A 278 12.89 -34.34 -7.62
C LYS A 278 11.53 -35.02 -7.77
N LYS A 279 10.46 -34.34 -7.37
CA LYS A 279 9.09 -34.88 -7.44
C LYS A 279 8.43 -34.58 -8.78
N ASP A 280 8.51 -33.30 -9.18
CA ASP A 280 7.95 -32.78 -10.43
C ASP A 280 8.67 -31.47 -10.78
N SER A 281 9.58 -31.53 -11.73
CA SER A 281 10.38 -30.36 -12.14
C SER A 281 9.54 -29.28 -12.81
N SER A 282 8.38 -29.62 -13.39
CA SER A 282 7.47 -28.65 -14.00
C SER A 282 6.82 -27.72 -12.98
N MET A 283 6.76 -28.14 -11.72
CA MET A 283 6.28 -27.34 -10.59
C MET A 283 7.39 -26.54 -9.90
N SER A 284 8.64 -26.72 -10.33
CA SER A 284 9.77 -25.96 -9.83
C SER A 284 9.82 -24.58 -10.50
N ARG A 285 10.19 -23.55 -9.76
CA ARG A 285 10.46 -22.22 -10.28
C ARG A 285 11.75 -21.64 -9.70
N GLN A 286 12.31 -20.68 -10.38
CA GLN A 286 13.47 -19.90 -9.93
C GLN A 286 13.09 -18.99 -8.76
N GLY A 287 14.11 -18.51 -8.04
CA GLY A 287 13.96 -17.44 -7.07
C GLY A 287 13.42 -16.15 -7.72
N LEU A 288 12.72 -15.35 -6.95
CA LEU A 288 12.29 -14.04 -7.42
C LEU A 288 13.43 -13.03 -7.19
N ALA A 289 13.73 -12.29 -8.25
CA ALA A 289 14.57 -11.11 -8.15
C ALA A 289 13.76 -9.92 -7.62
N ASP A 290 14.46 -8.93 -7.08
CA ASP A 290 13.90 -7.60 -6.94
C ASP A 290 14.22 -6.78 -8.18
N TYR A 291 13.48 -5.69 -8.34
CA TYR A 291 13.66 -4.76 -9.44
C TYR A 291 13.70 -3.34 -8.89
N LEU A 292 14.60 -2.54 -9.42
CA LEU A 292 14.50 -1.09 -9.34
C LEU A 292 13.96 -0.62 -10.70
N VAL A 293 12.73 -0.15 -10.72
CA VAL A 293 12.03 0.31 -11.93
C VAL A 293 12.11 1.82 -11.98
N ILE A 294 12.58 2.38 -13.08
CA ILE A 294 12.87 3.80 -13.23
C ILE A 294 11.89 4.44 -14.20
N PHE A 295 11.28 5.52 -13.76
CA PHE A 295 10.35 6.33 -14.55
C PHE A 295 10.89 7.74 -14.72
N ARG A 296 10.62 8.38 -15.85
CA ARG A 296 11.02 9.75 -16.13
C ARG A 296 9.80 10.62 -16.34
N LYS A 297 9.72 11.76 -15.65
CA LYS A 297 8.74 12.79 -15.99
C LYS A 297 9.05 13.35 -17.38
N THR A 298 8.04 13.61 -18.18
CA THR A 298 8.17 14.26 -19.49
C THR A 298 8.78 15.65 -19.34
N GLY A 299 9.32 16.18 -20.42
CA GLY A 299 9.99 17.48 -20.42
C GLY A 299 11.51 17.37 -20.38
N GLN A 300 12.17 18.51 -20.35
CA GLN A 300 13.63 18.64 -20.35
C GLN A 300 14.13 18.90 -18.93
N ASN A 301 15.22 18.25 -18.55
CA ASN A 301 15.90 18.53 -17.29
C ASN A 301 16.73 19.81 -17.44
N GLU A 302 16.36 20.88 -16.72
CA GLU A 302 17.05 22.16 -16.75
C GLU A 302 18.43 22.10 -16.06
N LYS A 303 18.64 21.16 -15.14
CA LYS A 303 19.90 20.94 -14.43
C LYS A 303 20.39 19.52 -14.69
N PRO A 304 21.09 19.27 -15.82
CA PRO A 304 21.66 17.97 -16.12
C PRO A 304 22.60 17.50 -15.00
N ILE A 305 22.48 16.23 -14.64
CA ILE A 305 23.39 15.59 -13.70
C ILE A 305 24.63 15.18 -14.48
N SER A 306 25.79 15.69 -14.07
CA SER A 306 27.07 15.40 -14.70
C SER A 306 28.07 14.94 -13.65
N HIS A 307 28.94 14.03 -14.04
CA HIS A 307 30.00 13.49 -13.20
C HIS A 307 31.34 13.69 -13.89
N THR A 308 32.37 13.97 -13.11
CA THR A 308 33.75 13.91 -13.60
C THR A 308 34.22 12.44 -13.70
N ALA A 309 35.30 12.20 -14.43
CA ALA A 309 35.87 10.86 -14.54
C ALA A 309 36.41 10.34 -13.19
N GLU A 310 36.78 11.24 -12.29
CA GLU A 310 37.23 10.91 -10.93
C GLU A 310 36.05 10.53 -10.03
N GLU A 311 34.93 11.26 -10.09
CA GLU A 311 33.71 10.97 -9.32
C GLU A 311 33.02 9.70 -9.79
N PHE A 312 33.08 9.42 -11.10
CA PHE A 312 32.42 8.26 -11.70
C PHE A 312 33.38 7.50 -12.67
N PRO A 313 34.37 6.78 -12.11
CA PRO A 313 35.37 6.08 -12.91
C PRO A 313 34.73 4.93 -13.74
N VAL A 314 35.41 4.56 -14.84
CA VAL A 314 34.95 3.54 -15.79
C VAL A 314 34.52 2.23 -15.11
N GLN A 315 35.27 1.79 -14.11
CA GLN A 315 34.94 0.55 -13.37
C GLN A 315 33.60 0.67 -12.61
N MET A 316 33.34 1.83 -12.03
CA MET A 316 32.04 2.11 -11.38
C MET A 316 30.92 2.14 -12.41
N TRP A 317 31.15 2.82 -13.54
CA TRP A 317 30.21 2.84 -14.64
C TRP A 317 29.86 1.43 -15.15
N GLN A 318 30.84 0.56 -15.38
CA GLN A 318 30.62 -0.82 -15.83
C GLN A 318 29.73 -1.62 -14.87
N ARG A 319 29.90 -1.42 -13.57
CA ARG A 319 29.06 -2.07 -12.54
C ARG A 319 27.64 -1.51 -12.54
N TYR A 320 27.48 -0.20 -12.62
CA TYR A 320 26.17 0.46 -12.48
C TYR A 320 25.35 0.39 -13.77
N ALA A 321 26.00 0.37 -14.92
CA ALA A 321 25.35 0.20 -16.23
C ALA A 321 24.85 -1.24 -16.50
N SER A 322 25.22 -2.20 -15.66
CA SER A 322 24.73 -3.57 -15.81
C SER A 322 23.23 -3.63 -15.59
N PRO A 323 22.46 -4.34 -16.44
CA PRO A 323 21.02 -4.54 -16.24
C PRO A 323 20.70 -5.47 -15.06
N VAL A 324 21.73 -6.11 -14.48
CA VAL A 324 21.60 -6.97 -13.30
C VAL A 324 22.69 -6.59 -12.29
N TRP A 325 22.28 -6.21 -11.10
CA TRP A 325 23.18 -5.96 -9.99
C TRP A 325 23.33 -7.20 -9.12
N PHE A 326 24.48 -7.87 -9.24
CA PHE A 326 24.78 -9.12 -8.53
C PHE A 326 25.41 -8.91 -7.15
N ASP A 327 25.98 -7.73 -6.92
CA ASP A 327 26.89 -7.42 -5.82
C ASP A 327 26.24 -6.51 -4.76
N ILE A 328 24.92 -6.54 -4.67
CA ILE A 328 24.16 -5.86 -3.61
C ILE A 328 24.25 -6.68 -2.33
N ASP A 329 24.78 -6.09 -1.26
CA ASP A 329 24.78 -6.71 0.06
C ASP A 329 23.36 -6.68 0.66
N GLN A 330 22.73 -7.86 0.72
CA GLN A 330 21.37 -8.05 1.22
C GLN A 330 21.24 -7.73 2.72
N SER A 331 22.34 -7.70 3.47
CA SER A 331 22.38 -7.41 4.91
C SER A 331 22.62 -5.94 5.23
N ARG A 332 23.08 -5.15 4.26
CA ARG A 332 23.41 -3.73 4.43
C ARG A 332 22.14 -2.87 4.45
N THR A 333 21.46 -2.89 5.60
CA THR A 333 20.21 -2.16 5.88
C THR A 333 20.34 -1.38 7.18
N LEU A 334 19.50 -0.36 7.36
CA LEU A 334 19.41 0.33 8.66
C LEU A 334 18.80 -0.56 9.74
N ASN A 335 19.04 -0.17 10.99
CA ASN A 335 18.41 -0.84 12.13
C ASN A 335 16.89 -0.65 12.08
N PHE A 336 16.17 -1.75 12.08
CA PHE A 336 14.71 -1.81 12.07
C PHE A 336 14.16 -2.64 13.23
N ARG A 337 15.03 -3.29 14.00
CA ARG A 337 14.60 -4.24 15.05
C ARG A 337 13.96 -3.51 16.22
N ASP A 338 14.46 -2.32 16.54
CA ASP A 338 13.96 -1.50 17.65
C ASP A 338 12.60 -0.84 17.35
N ALA A 339 12.19 -0.83 16.08
CA ALA A 339 10.89 -0.32 15.65
C ALA A 339 9.77 -1.38 15.67
N ARG A 340 10.10 -2.63 15.97
CA ARG A 340 9.12 -3.73 16.00
C ARG A 340 8.29 -3.68 17.28
N GLU A 341 7.00 -3.76 17.11
CA GLU A 341 6.02 -4.04 18.15
C GLU A 341 5.73 -5.54 18.20
N ASP A 342 5.27 -6.07 19.33
CA ASP A 342 5.07 -7.51 19.54
C ASP A 342 4.08 -8.14 18.54
N ASP A 343 3.14 -7.34 17.99
CA ASP A 343 2.14 -7.75 16.98
C ASP A 343 2.60 -7.52 15.54
N ASP A 344 3.80 -7.02 15.31
CA ASP A 344 4.28 -6.71 13.96
C ASP A 344 4.52 -7.97 13.13
N VAL A 345 4.06 -7.93 11.89
CA VAL A 345 4.42 -8.92 10.88
C VAL A 345 5.95 -8.98 10.78
N LYS A 346 6.51 -10.17 10.91
CA LYS A 346 7.97 -10.45 11.02
C LYS A 346 8.82 -10.01 9.81
N HIS A 347 8.30 -9.21 8.89
CA HIS A 347 8.87 -8.99 7.56
C HIS A 347 9.10 -7.52 7.17
N ILE A 348 9.55 -6.69 8.14
CA ILE A 348 10.13 -5.40 7.77
C ILE A 348 11.45 -5.68 7.04
N CYS A 349 11.52 -5.34 5.77
CA CYS A 349 12.75 -5.39 4.98
C CYS A 349 13.05 -3.98 4.47
N PRO A 350 13.85 -3.18 5.18
CA PRO A 350 14.32 -1.91 4.65
C PRO A 350 15.05 -2.12 3.33
N LEU A 351 14.95 -1.14 2.43
CA LEU A 351 15.70 -1.17 1.17
C LEU A 351 17.20 -1.16 1.47
N GLN A 352 17.97 -1.96 0.75
CA GLN A 352 19.42 -2.04 0.91
C GLN A 352 20.08 -0.70 0.57
N LEU A 353 20.99 -0.25 1.42
CA LEU A 353 21.69 1.01 1.24
C LEU A 353 22.49 1.05 -0.07
N ASP A 354 23.05 -0.10 -0.51
CA ASP A 354 23.77 -0.20 -1.78
C ASP A 354 22.90 0.19 -2.99
N VAL A 355 21.60 -0.22 -2.98
CA VAL A 355 20.65 0.12 -4.06
C VAL A 355 20.38 1.62 -4.09
N ILE A 356 20.17 2.19 -2.89
CA ILE A 356 19.88 3.62 -2.76
C ILE A 356 21.11 4.45 -3.13
N GLU A 357 22.30 4.09 -2.66
CA GLU A 357 23.56 4.78 -2.98
C GLU A 357 23.79 4.81 -4.50
N ARG A 358 23.63 3.66 -5.20
CA ARG A 358 23.78 3.62 -6.66
C ARG A 358 22.76 4.47 -7.39
N ALA A 359 21.50 4.46 -6.93
CA ALA A 359 20.47 5.31 -7.52
C ALA A 359 20.79 6.80 -7.32
N MET A 360 21.27 7.19 -6.13
CA MET A 360 21.68 8.55 -5.84
C MET A 360 22.89 8.99 -6.67
N ASP A 361 23.90 8.13 -6.80
CA ASP A 361 25.10 8.40 -7.62
C ASP A 361 24.71 8.62 -9.08
N LEU A 362 23.81 7.78 -9.63
CA LEU A 362 23.44 7.86 -11.05
C LEU A 362 22.53 9.05 -11.37
N TRP A 363 21.60 9.40 -10.46
CA TRP A 363 20.43 10.21 -10.83
C TRP A 363 20.21 11.45 -10.00
N THR A 364 21.17 11.80 -9.12
CA THR A 364 21.08 13.00 -8.30
C THR A 364 22.40 13.77 -8.23
N ALA A 365 22.30 15.09 -8.03
CA ALA A 365 23.42 15.97 -7.74
C ALA A 365 23.41 16.39 -6.26
N PRO A 366 24.53 16.92 -5.71
CA PRO A 366 24.53 17.57 -4.39
C PRO A 366 23.40 18.61 -4.28
N ASP A 367 22.81 18.73 -3.07
CA ASP A 367 21.71 19.61 -2.75
C ASP A 367 20.36 19.32 -3.45
N ASP A 368 20.28 18.29 -4.28
CA ASP A 368 19.00 17.83 -4.84
C ASP A 368 18.03 17.42 -3.71
N LEU A 369 16.76 17.74 -3.89
CA LEU A 369 15.68 17.35 -2.97
C LEU A 369 15.14 15.97 -3.34
N VAL A 370 15.36 15.01 -2.45
CA VAL A 370 14.89 13.63 -2.59
C VAL A 370 13.61 13.43 -1.78
N PHE A 371 12.65 12.73 -2.36
CA PHE A 371 11.38 12.40 -1.70
C PHE A 371 11.18 10.88 -1.55
N SER A 372 10.64 10.45 -0.40
CA SER A 372 10.12 9.11 -0.19
C SER A 372 8.72 9.16 0.44
N PRO A 373 7.68 8.66 -0.23
CA PRO A 373 6.33 8.59 0.33
C PRO A 373 6.17 7.49 1.39
N PHE A 374 7.09 6.53 1.44
CA PHE A 374 7.11 5.40 2.36
C PHE A 374 8.49 5.30 3.01
N THR A 375 8.76 6.22 3.92
CA THR A 375 10.10 6.40 4.52
C THR A 375 10.54 5.18 5.35
N GLY A 376 9.59 4.42 5.91
CA GLY A 376 9.90 3.29 6.77
C GLY A 376 10.82 3.70 7.93
N VAL A 377 11.95 3.02 8.05
CA VAL A 377 12.98 3.34 9.06
C VAL A 377 14.02 4.38 8.59
N GLY A 378 13.78 5.03 7.44
CA GLY A 378 14.59 6.17 6.97
C GLY A 378 15.74 5.84 6.03
N SER A 379 15.78 4.68 5.38
CA SER A 379 16.93 4.26 4.57
C SER A 379 17.26 5.21 3.43
N GLU A 380 16.24 5.67 2.69
CA GLU A 380 16.37 6.59 1.57
C GLU A 380 16.86 7.96 2.04
N GLY A 381 16.27 8.46 3.12
CA GLY A 381 16.64 9.75 3.71
C GLY A 381 18.06 9.75 4.31
N PHE A 382 18.39 8.71 5.07
CA PHE A 382 19.73 8.53 5.63
C PHE A 382 20.80 8.58 4.53
N THR A 383 20.58 7.83 3.46
CA THR A 383 21.51 7.78 2.33
C THR A 383 21.58 9.12 1.61
N ALA A 384 20.43 9.78 1.36
CA ALA A 384 20.38 11.09 0.73
C ALA A 384 21.22 12.13 1.51
N VAL A 385 20.99 12.25 2.81
CA VAL A 385 21.71 13.21 3.67
C VAL A 385 23.20 12.89 3.76
N LYS A 386 23.55 11.61 3.94
CA LYS A 386 24.95 11.15 3.99
C LYS A 386 25.70 11.48 2.70
N MET A 387 25.03 11.49 1.57
CA MET A 387 25.59 11.82 0.26
C MET A 387 25.45 13.32 -0.11
N GLY A 388 25.04 14.19 0.82
CA GLY A 388 24.93 15.63 0.61
C GLY A 388 23.71 16.06 -0.19
N ARG A 389 22.62 15.29 -0.16
CA ARG A 389 21.30 15.64 -0.71
C ARG A 389 20.40 16.08 0.42
N ARG A 390 19.31 16.80 0.08
CA ARG A 390 18.23 17.11 1.02
C ARG A 390 17.14 16.05 0.91
N PHE A 391 16.37 15.88 1.98
CA PHE A 391 15.34 14.84 2.02
C PHE A 391 14.02 15.35 2.61
N ILE A 392 12.93 14.91 2.03
CA ILE A 392 11.59 15.01 2.60
C ILE A 392 10.92 13.64 2.53
N GLY A 393 10.26 13.23 3.61
CA GLY A 393 9.62 11.91 3.65
C GLY A 393 8.37 11.86 4.51
N SER A 394 7.58 10.83 4.25
CA SER A 394 6.34 10.52 4.95
C SER A 394 6.40 9.10 5.50
N GLU A 395 5.99 8.92 6.75
CA GLU A 395 5.81 7.62 7.38
C GLU A 395 4.54 7.64 8.23
N LEU A 396 3.64 6.70 7.95
CA LEU A 396 2.34 6.66 8.61
C LEU A 396 2.43 6.03 10.00
N LYS A 397 3.25 4.98 10.16
CA LYS A 397 3.37 4.26 11.43
C LYS A 397 4.26 5.00 12.42
N PRO A 398 3.75 5.40 13.61
CA PRO A 398 4.52 6.19 14.57
C PRO A 398 5.83 5.54 15.00
N SER A 399 5.86 4.24 15.28
CA SER A 399 7.09 3.53 15.70
C SER A 399 8.17 3.53 14.61
N TYR A 400 7.78 3.48 13.32
CA TYR A 400 8.72 3.58 12.20
C TYR A 400 9.21 5.01 12.01
N TYR A 401 8.31 5.99 12.14
CA TYR A 401 8.66 7.39 12.15
C TYR A 401 9.71 7.72 13.22
N GLU A 402 9.49 7.28 14.47
CA GLU A 402 10.45 7.49 15.56
C GLU A 402 11.80 6.83 15.28
N GLN A 403 11.80 5.63 14.72
CA GLN A 403 13.04 4.96 14.32
C GLN A 403 13.72 5.67 13.15
N ALA A 404 12.95 6.16 12.17
CA ALA A 404 13.50 6.95 11.07
C ALA A 404 14.18 8.22 11.58
N VAL A 405 13.55 8.95 12.49
CA VAL A 405 14.16 10.13 13.13
C VAL A 405 15.47 9.78 13.82
N LYS A 406 15.53 8.68 14.59
CA LYS A 406 16.75 8.21 15.25
C LYS A 406 17.87 7.87 14.24
N ASN A 407 17.51 7.16 13.17
CA ASN A 407 18.46 6.78 12.12
C ASN A 407 18.95 8.02 11.36
N MET A 408 18.06 8.94 11.02
CA MET A 408 18.38 10.17 10.29
C MET A 408 19.28 11.11 11.11
N ALA A 409 19.10 11.18 12.43
CA ALA A 409 19.95 11.98 13.31
C ALA A 409 21.41 11.50 13.32
N GLN A 410 21.67 10.25 12.90
CA GLN A 410 23.03 9.69 12.76
C GLN A 410 23.64 9.93 11.37
N ALA A 411 22.84 10.43 10.40
CA ALA A 411 23.33 10.73 9.06
C ALA A 411 24.15 12.03 9.10
N LYS A 412 25.47 11.90 9.12
CA LYS A 412 26.38 13.04 8.96
C LYS A 412 26.73 13.19 7.48
N SER A 413 26.63 14.41 6.96
CA SER A 413 27.12 14.71 5.61
C SER A 413 28.65 14.59 5.57
N LYS A 414 29.20 14.02 4.50
CA LYS A 414 30.65 13.95 4.29
C LYS A 414 31.34 15.33 4.36
N ASN A 415 30.62 16.40 4.08
CA ASN A 415 31.13 17.76 4.12
C ASN A 415 31.23 18.34 5.54
N MET A 416 30.46 17.81 6.51
CA MET A 416 30.57 18.29 7.91
C MET A 416 31.81 17.74 8.62
N ASP A 417 32.28 16.53 8.27
CA ASP A 417 33.48 15.94 8.86
C ASP A 417 34.78 16.66 8.45
N LEU A 418 34.77 17.47 7.37
CA LEU A 418 35.92 18.27 6.94
C LEU A 418 36.07 19.56 7.75
N PHE A 419 34.99 20.09 8.29
CA PHE A 419 35.02 21.34 9.08
C PHE A 419 35.19 21.08 10.59
N GLU A 420 34.78 19.90 11.11
CA GLU A 420 34.99 19.54 12.52
C GLU A 420 36.48 19.22 12.85
N ASN A 421 37.31 18.94 11.85
CA ASN A 421 38.74 18.64 12.03
C ASN A 421 39.65 19.88 11.90
N GLU A 422 39.16 21.03 11.46
CA GLU A 422 39.93 22.28 11.41
C GLU A 422 39.91 23.06 12.72
N ASP A 423 38.92 22.85 13.60
CA ASP A 423 38.85 23.51 14.92
C ASP A 423 39.56 22.71 16.06
N ALA A 424 40.17 21.56 15.72
CA ALA A 424 40.88 20.69 16.68
C ALA A 424 42.41 20.61 16.46
N ALA A 425 43.01 21.57 15.73
CA ALA A 425 44.46 21.63 15.50
C ALA A 425 45.09 22.89 16.10
#